data_4664c371ec5fd6fe7cbc05f8656b9ea9
#
_entry.id   4664c371ec5fd6fe7cbc05f8656b9ea9
#
_cell.length_a   1.000
_cell.length_b   1.000
_cell.length_c   1.000
_cell.angle_alpha   90.00
_cell.angle_beta   90.00
_cell.angle_gamma   90.00
#
_symmetry.space_group_name_H-M   'P 1'
#
loop_
_entity.id
_entity.type
_entity.pdbx_description
1 polymer ?
#
loop_
_entity_poly.entity_id
_entity_poly.type
_entity_poly.pdbx_seq_one_letter_code
_entity_poly.pdbx_strand_id
1 'polypeptide(L)'
;MAVTIKDVAALAGVSPSTVSRTCKNNPSISEETKERVRRAMAELGYEPNFQASNLAAQISRSIGIILPPSPKETYENSFYLETIRGISHYCNAHQYISTIVTGQNEEEILNAVRSMSRSGKVNGFIVLYSRVNDPVIDFLFSEGLLYILIGKPAQYTNHTIYIDNDNLLAGQEATEYLYALGHRKIAYLGVDNSLVFSADRKTGYMTALISHGLTVQPEYCIEVPAASQNEFQELRKLLL
;
A
#
# COMPACT_ATOMS: atom_id res chain seq x y z
N MET A 1 24.15 -5.91 -30.71
CA MET A 1 23.38 -7.09 -30.25
C MET A 1 23.31 -7.03 -28.75
N ALA A 2 22.20 -7.42 -28.12
CA ALA A 2 22.11 -7.46 -26.66
C ALA A 2 23.01 -8.59 -26.12
N VAL A 3 23.78 -8.29 -25.09
CA VAL A 3 24.63 -9.27 -24.39
C VAL A 3 23.76 -10.32 -23.71
N THR A 4 24.15 -11.58 -23.84
CA THR A 4 23.40 -12.72 -23.35
C THR A 4 24.16 -13.45 -22.22
N ILE A 5 23.45 -14.29 -21.46
CA ILE A 5 24.08 -15.16 -20.46
C ILE A 5 25.14 -16.10 -21.04
N LYS A 6 25.03 -16.42 -22.34
CA LYS A 6 26.03 -17.26 -23.04
C LYS A 6 27.34 -16.51 -23.26
N ASP A 7 27.28 -15.21 -23.55
CA ASP A 7 28.47 -14.37 -23.72
C ASP A 7 29.24 -14.21 -22.39
N VAL A 8 28.53 -14.01 -21.28
CA VAL A 8 29.12 -14.01 -19.95
C VAL A 8 29.76 -15.35 -19.61
N ALA A 9 29.07 -16.45 -19.93
CA ALA A 9 29.56 -17.79 -19.68
C ALA A 9 30.87 -18.07 -20.45
N ALA A 10 30.92 -17.64 -21.71
CA ALA A 10 32.10 -17.77 -22.55
C ALA A 10 33.27 -16.95 -22.00
N LEU A 11 33.07 -15.70 -21.63
CA LEU A 11 34.10 -14.81 -21.05
C LEU A 11 34.61 -15.31 -19.71
N ALA A 12 33.68 -15.78 -18.83
CA ALA A 12 34.04 -16.30 -17.51
C ALA A 12 34.59 -17.74 -17.52
N GLY A 13 34.57 -18.44 -18.66
CA GLY A 13 35.03 -19.84 -18.78
C GLY A 13 34.17 -20.81 -17.96
N VAL A 14 32.85 -20.62 -17.93
CA VAL A 14 31.89 -21.46 -17.18
C VAL A 14 30.66 -21.79 -18.01
N SER A 15 29.80 -22.67 -17.52
CA SER A 15 28.52 -22.93 -18.17
C SER A 15 27.49 -21.81 -17.93
N PRO A 16 26.50 -21.58 -18.81
CA PRO A 16 25.40 -20.64 -18.57
C PRO A 16 24.62 -20.94 -17.28
N SER A 17 24.51 -22.21 -16.90
CA SER A 17 23.88 -22.61 -15.62
C SER A 17 24.70 -22.17 -14.41
N THR A 18 26.03 -22.15 -14.52
CA THR A 18 26.92 -21.61 -13.47
C THR A 18 26.74 -20.09 -13.33
N VAL A 19 26.64 -19.36 -14.44
CA VAL A 19 26.32 -17.91 -14.41
C VAL A 19 24.99 -17.68 -13.73
N SER A 20 23.93 -18.42 -14.13
CA SER A 20 22.60 -18.30 -13.50
C SER A 20 22.60 -18.59 -12.00
N ARG A 21 23.35 -19.61 -11.55
CA ARG A 21 23.51 -19.92 -10.12
C ARG A 21 24.30 -18.84 -9.38
N THR A 22 25.31 -18.25 -10.03
CA THR A 22 26.08 -17.13 -9.47
C THR A 22 25.20 -15.89 -9.27
N CYS A 23 24.35 -15.55 -10.26
CA CYS A 23 23.38 -14.44 -10.12
C CYS A 23 22.43 -14.64 -8.94
N LYS A 24 22.10 -15.88 -8.58
CA LYS A 24 21.27 -16.24 -7.43
C LYS A 24 22.08 -16.42 -6.13
N ASN A 25 23.36 -16.10 -6.14
CA ASN A 25 24.30 -16.29 -5.02
C ASN A 25 24.28 -17.71 -4.42
N ASN A 26 24.09 -18.73 -5.27
CA ASN A 26 23.96 -20.12 -4.82
C ASN A 26 25.21 -20.57 -4.08
N PRO A 27 25.07 -21.17 -2.87
CA PRO A 27 26.22 -21.61 -2.05
C PRO A 27 27.03 -22.77 -2.69
N SER A 28 26.48 -23.48 -3.67
CA SER A 28 27.21 -24.53 -4.37
C SER A 28 28.30 -24.02 -5.32
N ILE A 29 28.39 -22.70 -5.57
CA ILE A 29 29.39 -22.07 -6.41
C ILE A 29 30.44 -21.40 -5.52
N SER A 30 31.72 -21.71 -5.78
CA SER A 30 32.83 -21.11 -5.02
C SER A 30 32.91 -19.60 -5.19
N GLU A 31 33.36 -18.87 -4.19
CA GLU A 31 33.49 -17.40 -4.25
C GLU A 31 34.43 -16.97 -5.39
N GLU A 32 35.50 -17.69 -5.62
CA GLU A 32 36.38 -17.43 -6.76
C GLU A 32 35.65 -17.47 -8.11
N THR A 33 34.79 -18.48 -8.30
CA THR A 33 33.97 -18.58 -9.52
C THR A 33 32.93 -17.47 -9.59
N LYS A 34 32.32 -17.12 -8.46
CA LYS A 34 31.36 -16.01 -8.41
C LYS A 34 32.02 -14.68 -8.78
N GLU A 35 33.18 -14.39 -8.28
CA GLU A 35 33.93 -13.17 -8.62
C GLU A 35 34.35 -13.11 -10.08
N ARG A 36 34.77 -14.23 -10.66
CA ARG A 36 35.13 -14.31 -12.08
C ARG A 36 33.89 -14.02 -12.96
N VAL A 37 32.74 -14.59 -12.62
CA VAL A 37 31.48 -14.34 -13.32
C VAL A 37 31.05 -12.89 -13.15
N ARG A 38 31.10 -12.32 -11.95
CA ARG A 38 30.72 -10.91 -11.70
C ARG A 38 31.61 -9.94 -12.48
N ARG A 39 32.89 -10.20 -12.61
CA ARG A 39 33.80 -9.41 -13.46
C ARG A 39 33.41 -9.48 -14.93
N ALA A 40 33.12 -10.67 -15.45
CA ALA A 40 32.68 -10.83 -16.82
C ALA A 40 31.35 -10.13 -17.09
N MET A 41 30.41 -10.15 -16.14
CA MET A 41 29.16 -9.41 -16.23
C MET A 41 29.39 -7.90 -16.30
N ALA A 42 30.25 -7.35 -15.44
CA ALA A 42 30.58 -5.93 -15.40
C ALA A 42 31.28 -5.48 -16.69
N GLU A 43 32.22 -6.28 -17.21
CA GLU A 43 32.96 -5.99 -18.44
C GLU A 43 32.05 -5.94 -19.67
N LEU A 44 31.08 -6.86 -19.74
CA LEU A 44 30.13 -6.92 -20.85
C LEU A 44 28.92 -6.00 -20.67
N GLY A 45 28.73 -5.35 -19.52
CA GLY A 45 27.54 -4.61 -19.20
C GLY A 45 26.29 -5.51 -19.13
N TYR A 46 26.46 -6.78 -18.74
CA TYR A 46 25.38 -7.74 -18.68
C TYR A 46 24.61 -7.59 -17.37
N GLU A 47 23.33 -7.30 -17.47
CA GLU A 47 22.38 -7.40 -16.36
C GLU A 47 21.51 -8.65 -16.50
N PRO A 48 21.34 -9.44 -15.42
CA PRO A 48 20.46 -10.62 -15.46
C PRO A 48 19.03 -10.22 -15.85
N ASN A 49 18.49 -10.87 -16.87
CA ASN A 49 17.09 -10.66 -17.20
C ASN A 49 16.19 -11.38 -16.19
N PHE A 50 15.74 -10.62 -15.20
CA PHE A 50 14.86 -11.10 -14.13
C PHE A 50 13.53 -11.63 -14.68
N GLN A 51 13.01 -11.09 -15.79
CA GLN A 51 11.76 -11.56 -16.40
C GLN A 51 11.90 -13.00 -16.92
N ALA A 52 13.00 -13.31 -17.60
CA ALA A 52 13.27 -14.67 -18.06
C ALA A 52 13.51 -15.64 -16.89
N SER A 53 14.17 -15.19 -15.83
CA SER A 53 14.39 -15.98 -14.60
C SER A 53 13.10 -16.23 -13.82
N ASN A 54 12.23 -15.25 -13.74
CA ASN A 54 10.94 -15.33 -13.07
C ASN A 54 9.95 -16.21 -13.84
N LEU A 55 9.96 -16.15 -15.18
CA LEU A 55 9.15 -17.03 -16.03
C LEU A 55 9.52 -18.51 -15.80
N ALA A 56 10.82 -18.81 -15.66
CA ALA A 56 11.30 -20.16 -15.38
C ALA A 56 10.99 -20.64 -13.94
N ALA A 57 10.84 -19.69 -13.00
CA ALA A 57 10.56 -19.96 -11.59
C ALA A 57 9.06 -19.87 -11.25
N GLN A 58 8.21 -19.41 -12.15
CA GLN A 58 6.79 -19.08 -11.90
C GLN A 58 6.54 -18.11 -10.73
N ILE A 59 7.52 -17.26 -10.42
CA ILE A 59 7.44 -16.28 -9.33
C ILE A 59 7.58 -14.89 -9.93
N SER A 60 6.54 -14.04 -9.81
CA SER A 60 6.56 -12.72 -10.45
C SER A 60 7.44 -11.68 -9.76
N ARG A 61 7.83 -11.86 -8.49
CA ARG A 61 8.53 -10.86 -7.66
C ARG A 61 7.97 -9.44 -7.83
N SER A 62 6.65 -9.34 -7.87
CA SER A 62 5.95 -8.09 -8.05
C SER A 62 4.83 -7.94 -7.03
N ILE A 63 4.67 -6.74 -6.50
CA ILE A 63 3.62 -6.39 -5.53
C ILE A 63 2.72 -5.33 -6.15
N GLY A 64 1.41 -5.55 -6.13
CA GLY A 64 0.41 -4.56 -6.50
C GLY A 64 0.11 -3.63 -5.32
N ILE A 65 0.21 -2.32 -5.51
CA ILE A 65 -0.18 -1.31 -4.53
C ILE A 65 -1.50 -0.72 -4.98
N ILE A 66 -2.57 -0.98 -4.24
CA ILE A 66 -3.92 -0.56 -4.59
C ILE A 66 -4.25 0.73 -3.85
N LEU A 67 -4.55 1.78 -4.61
CA LEU A 67 -4.97 3.08 -4.11
C LEU A 67 -6.50 3.18 -4.08
N PRO A 68 -7.08 4.06 -3.25
CA PRO A 68 -8.52 4.27 -3.23
C PRO A 68 -9.04 4.78 -4.58
N PRO A 69 -10.35 4.55 -4.89
CA PRO A 69 -10.97 5.01 -6.12
C PRO A 69 -11.19 6.53 -6.07
N SER A 70 -10.15 7.30 -6.23
CA SER A 70 -10.17 8.76 -6.41
C SER A 70 -8.77 9.26 -6.77
N PRO A 71 -8.46 9.44 -8.06
CA PRO A 71 -7.10 9.83 -8.46
C PRO A 71 -6.67 11.20 -7.92
N LYS A 72 -7.60 12.16 -7.83
CA LYS A 72 -7.27 13.54 -7.43
C LYS A 72 -6.83 13.61 -5.97
N GLU A 73 -7.61 13.03 -5.07
CA GLU A 73 -7.33 13.01 -3.63
C GLU A 73 -6.08 12.22 -3.29
N THR A 74 -5.85 11.13 -4.00
CA THR A 74 -4.69 10.28 -3.81
C THR A 74 -3.38 11.02 -4.09
N TYR A 75 -3.33 11.84 -5.14
CA TYR A 75 -2.13 12.59 -5.51
C TYR A 75 -1.88 13.82 -4.61
N GLU A 76 -2.91 14.37 -4.00
CA GLU A 76 -2.81 15.51 -3.09
C GLU A 76 -2.50 15.10 -1.64
N ASN A 77 -2.74 13.85 -1.27
CA ASN A 77 -2.52 13.35 0.09
C ASN A 77 -1.11 12.78 0.27
N SER A 78 -0.29 13.48 1.05
CA SER A 78 1.08 13.08 1.36
C SER A 78 1.20 11.69 2.00
N PHE A 79 0.17 11.21 2.70
CA PHE A 79 0.14 9.89 3.30
C PHE A 79 0.36 8.78 2.26
N TYR A 80 -0.34 8.84 1.12
CA TYR A 80 -0.19 7.84 0.06
C TYR A 80 1.20 7.90 -0.57
N LEU A 81 1.70 9.10 -0.84
CA LEU A 81 3.03 9.29 -1.44
C LEU A 81 4.14 8.74 -0.54
N GLU A 82 4.10 9.06 0.76
CA GLU A 82 5.09 8.56 1.73
C GLU A 82 4.99 7.04 1.91
N THR A 83 3.79 6.50 1.94
CA THR A 83 3.59 5.05 2.04
C THR A 83 4.12 4.33 0.81
N ILE A 84 3.81 4.82 -0.41
CA ILE A 84 4.33 4.27 -1.66
C ILE A 84 5.86 4.35 -1.69
N ARG A 85 6.43 5.48 -1.25
CA ARG A 85 7.88 5.67 -1.17
C ARG A 85 8.54 4.62 -0.28
N GLY A 86 7.97 4.38 0.92
CA GLY A 86 8.46 3.36 1.86
C GLY A 86 8.37 1.95 1.29
N ILE A 87 7.22 1.58 0.72
CA ILE A 87 7.01 0.28 0.07
C ILE A 87 8.00 0.09 -1.08
N SER A 88 8.11 1.08 -1.97
CA SER A 88 8.99 0.99 -3.14
C SER A 88 10.46 0.88 -2.74
N HIS A 89 10.89 1.62 -1.72
CA HIS A 89 12.25 1.51 -1.17
C HIS A 89 12.55 0.08 -0.70
N TYR A 90 11.65 -0.52 0.07
CA TYR A 90 11.80 -1.89 0.55
C TYR A 90 11.77 -2.91 -0.58
N CYS A 91 10.84 -2.77 -1.52
CA CYS A 91 10.74 -3.62 -2.70
C CYS A 91 12.03 -3.61 -3.51
N ASN A 92 12.58 -2.43 -3.80
CA ASN A 92 13.83 -2.28 -4.56
C ASN A 92 15.01 -2.96 -3.86
N ALA A 93 15.15 -2.79 -2.53
CA ALA A 93 16.19 -3.44 -1.74
C ALA A 93 16.12 -4.98 -1.80
N HIS A 94 14.91 -5.54 -2.00
CA HIS A 94 14.66 -6.99 -2.05
C HIS A 94 14.38 -7.51 -3.46
N GLN A 95 14.68 -6.72 -4.50
CA GLN A 95 14.48 -7.10 -5.91
C GLN A 95 13.02 -7.44 -6.26
N TYR A 96 12.08 -6.76 -5.62
CA TYR A 96 10.67 -6.75 -5.98
C TYR A 96 10.33 -5.51 -6.81
N ILE A 97 9.39 -5.65 -7.71
CA ILE A 97 8.80 -4.55 -8.49
C ILE A 97 7.51 -4.14 -7.80
N SER A 98 7.34 -2.86 -7.51
CA SER A 98 6.06 -2.31 -7.08
C SER A 98 5.28 -1.78 -8.29
N THR A 99 4.02 -2.18 -8.40
CA THR A 99 3.10 -1.74 -9.46
C THR A 99 1.90 -1.07 -8.83
N ILE A 100 1.61 0.16 -9.22
CA ILE A 100 0.49 0.93 -8.68
C ILE A 100 -0.79 0.57 -9.45
N VAL A 101 -1.88 0.34 -8.72
CA VAL A 101 -3.23 0.10 -9.23
C VAL A 101 -4.10 1.28 -8.83
N THR A 102 -4.64 1.97 -9.82
CA THR A 102 -5.54 3.11 -9.66
C THR A 102 -6.77 2.95 -10.55
N GLY A 103 -7.86 3.64 -10.22
CA GLY A 103 -9.07 3.69 -11.04
C GLY A 103 -9.94 4.88 -10.64
N GLN A 104 -10.86 5.28 -11.52
CA GLN A 104 -11.82 6.34 -11.26
C GLN A 104 -12.92 5.89 -10.28
N ASN A 105 -13.17 4.58 -10.24
CA ASN A 105 -14.19 3.95 -9.42
C ASN A 105 -13.74 2.54 -8.99
N GLU A 106 -14.51 1.93 -8.10
CA GLU A 106 -14.23 0.59 -7.55
C GLU A 106 -14.21 -0.50 -8.63
N GLU A 107 -15.04 -0.38 -9.66
CA GLU A 107 -15.13 -1.37 -10.73
C GLU A 107 -13.85 -1.40 -11.57
N GLU A 108 -13.30 -0.25 -11.91
CA GLU A 108 -12.03 -0.15 -12.64
C GLU A 108 -10.87 -0.77 -11.84
N ILE A 109 -10.78 -0.46 -10.54
CA ILE A 109 -9.76 -1.05 -9.66
C ILE A 109 -9.93 -2.56 -9.59
N LEU A 110 -11.15 -3.04 -9.36
CA LEU A 110 -11.44 -4.48 -9.28
C LEU A 110 -11.06 -5.21 -10.58
N ASN A 111 -11.37 -4.61 -11.73
CA ASN A 111 -11.01 -5.19 -13.04
C ASN A 111 -9.49 -5.21 -13.25
N ALA A 112 -8.77 -4.17 -12.84
CA ALA A 112 -7.32 -4.14 -12.87
C ALA A 112 -6.71 -5.23 -11.96
N VAL A 113 -7.19 -5.36 -10.73
CA VAL A 113 -6.75 -6.38 -9.76
C VAL A 113 -7.01 -7.79 -10.31
N ARG A 114 -8.20 -8.06 -10.86
CA ARG A 114 -8.53 -9.33 -11.52
C ARG A 114 -7.57 -9.65 -12.66
N SER A 115 -7.29 -8.68 -13.51
CA SER A 115 -6.36 -8.86 -14.63
C SER A 115 -4.94 -9.18 -14.17
N MET A 116 -4.46 -8.46 -13.15
CA MET A 116 -3.11 -8.67 -12.61
C MET A 116 -2.97 -10.03 -11.92
N SER A 117 -3.97 -10.44 -11.15
CA SER A 117 -4.00 -11.74 -10.48
C SER A 117 -4.00 -12.89 -11.50
N ARG A 118 -4.94 -12.88 -12.46
CA ARG A 118 -5.08 -13.95 -13.46
C ARG A 118 -3.87 -14.08 -14.38
N SER A 119 -3.18 -12.98 -14.63
CA SER A 119 -1.96 -13.00 -15.48
C SER A 119 -0.70 -13.44 -14.75
N GLY A 120 -0.77 -13.72 -13.43
CA GLY A 120 0.39 -14.06 -12.61
C GLY A 120 1.42 -12.92 -12.50
N LYS A 121 1.01 -11.67 -12.77
CA LYS A 121 1.91 -10.51 -12.79
C LYS A 121 2.34 -10.06 -11.39
N VAL A 122 1.62 -10.44 -10.37
CA VAL A 122 1.90 -10.06 -8.97
C VAL A 122 1.86 -11.25 -8.03
N ASN A 123 2.66 -11.20 -6.98
CA ASN A 123 2.67 -12.20 -5.90
C ASN A 123 1.64 -11.89 -4.80
N GLY A 124 1.24 -10.64 -4.68
CA GLY A 124 0.30 -10.19 -3.68
C GLY A 124 0.04 -8.69 -3.80
N PHE A 125 -0.80 -8.20 -2.91
CA PHE A 125 -1.27 -6.83 -2.94
C PHE A 125 -1.08 -6.13 -1.60
N ILE A 126 -0.84 -4.82 -1.64
CA ILE A 126 -0.92 -3.93 -0.49
C ILE A 126 -2.04 -2.94 -0.80
N VAL A 127 -3.11 -2.96 -0.01
CA VAL A 127 -4.28 -2.08 -0.17
C VAL A 127 -4.11 -0.91 0.78
N LEU A 128 -4.08 0.32 0.27
CA LEU A 128 -3.78 1.53 1.04
C LEU A 128 -5.02 2.23 1.62
N TYR A 129 -6.15 1.57 1.62
CA TYR A 129 -7.38 2.10 2.21
C TYR A 129 -8.21 0.96 2.81
N SER A 130 -9.12 1.30 3.70
CA SER A 130 -10.09 0.38 4.28
C SER A 130 -11.48 0.99 4.21
N ARG A 131 -12.40 0.26 3.61
CA ARG A 131 -13.78 0.68 3.41
C ARG A 131 -14.74 -0.46 3.77
N VAL A 132 -15.93 -0.09 4.22
CA VAL A 132 -17.02 -1.05 4.48
C VAL A 132 -17.58 -1.57 3.15
N ASN A 133 -17.80 -2.88 3.06
CA ASN A 133 -18.34 -3.56 1.86
C ASN A 133 -17.50 -3.34 0.58
N ASP A 134 -16.18 -3.44 0.71
CA ASP A 134 -15.24 -3.24 -0.39
C ASP A 134 -15.19 -4.46 -1.33
N PRO A 135 -15.57 -4.34 -2.60
CA PRO A 135 -15.58 -5.45 -3.55
C PRO A 135 -14.17 -5.93 -3.93
N VAL A 136 -13.15 -5.08 -3.77
CA VAL A 136 -11.75 -5.47 -4.02
C VAL A 136 -11.26 -6.40 -2.92
N ILE A 137 -11.55 -6.07 -1.66
CA ILE A 137 -11.23 -6.92 -0.51
C ILE A 137 -11.99 -8.24 -0.60
N ASP A 138 -13.29 -8.22 -0.94
CA ASP A 138 -14.08 -9.44 -1.13
C ASP A 138 -13.47 -10.35 -2.20
N PHE A 139 -13.04 -9.78 -3.31
CA PHE A 139 -12.39 -10.53 -4.38
C PHE A 139 -11.04 -11.12 -3.92
N LEU A 140 -10.18 -10.31 -3.30
CA LEU A 140 -8.87 -10.76 -2.83
C LEU A 140 -9.01 -11.93 -1.84
N PHE A 141 -9.96 -11.82 -0.91
CA PHE A 141 -10.24 -12.83 0.08
C PHE A 141 -10.83 -14.11 -0.53
N SER A 142 -11.86 -13.98 -1.38
CA SER A 142 -12.56 -15.14 -1.98
C SER A 142 -11.67 -15.95 -2.92
N GLU A 143 -10.73 -15.30 -3.62
CA GLU A 143 -9.76 -15.96 -4.49
C GLU A 143 -8.51 -16.45 -3.73
N GLY A 144 -8.45 -16.29 -2.41
CA GLY A 144 -7.31 -16.70 -1.59
C GLY A 144 -6.00 -15.99 -1.94
N LEU A 145 -6.08 -14.75 -2.45
CA LEU A 145 -4.91 -13.98 -2.84
C LEU A 145 -4.22 -13.38 -1.63
N LEU A 146 -2.88 -13.34 -1.66
CA LEU A 146 -2.12 -12.71 -0.59
C LEU A 146 -2.31 -11.19 -0.65
N TYR A 147 -2.78 -10.61 0.45
CA TYR A 147 -2.86 -9.16 0.59
C TYR A 147 -2.60 -8.69 2.02
N ILE A 148 -2.16 -7.45 2.13
CA ILE A 148 -2.00 -6.70 3.38
C ILE A 148 -2.80 -5.42 3.25
N LEU A 149 -3.48 -5.03 4.33
CA LEU A 149 -4.29 -3.83 4.39
C LEU A 149 -3.58 -2.75 5.22
N ILE A 150 -3.48 -1.54 4.69
CA ILE A 150 -3.14 -0.35 5.47
C ILE A 150 -4.45 0.29 5.92
N GLY A 151 -4.72 0.18 7.21
CA GLY A 151 -5.98 0.49 7.85
C GLY A 151 -6.61 -0.73 8.48
N LYS A 152 -7.52 -0.52 9.43
CA LYS A 152 -8.24 -1.58 10.13
C LYS A 152 -9.28 -2.22 9.18
N PRO A 153 -9.31 -3.55 9.07
CA PRO A 153 -10.27 -4.23 8.20
C PRO A 153 -11.71 -4.09 8.72
N ALA A 154 -12.64 -3.73 7.82
CA ALA A 154 -14.07 -3.73 8.11
C ALA A 154 -14.68 -5.13 8.09
N GLN A 155 -14.08 -6.03 7.31
CA GLN A 155 -14.53 -7.42 7.11
C GLN A 155 -13.33 -8.36 7.13
N TYR A 156 -13.56 -9.65 7.36
CA TYR A 156 -12.51 -10.69 7.45
C TYR A 156 -11.40 -10.38 8.47
N THR A 157 -11.73 -9.70 9.58
CA THR A 157 -10.78 -9.17 10.57
C THR A 157 -9.81 -10.24 11.09
N ASN A 158 -10.27 -11.45 11.31
CA ASN A 158 -9.44 -12.55 11.83
C ASN A 158 -8.57 -13.23 10.74
N HIS A 159 -8.74 -12.84 9.47
CA HIS A 159 -8.08 -13.46 8.32
C HIS A 159 -7.26 -12.45 7.51
N THR A 160 -7.29 -11.17 7.89
CA THR A 160 -6.58 -10.10 7.19
C THR A 160 -5.37 -9.66 7.99
N ILE A 161 -4.20 -9.67 7.36
CA ILE A 161 -3.00 -9.02 7.91
C ILE A 161 -3.14 -7.52 7.63
N TYR A 162 -3.05 -6.70 8.68
CA TYR A 162 -3.19 -5.26 8.50
C TYR A 162 -2.21 -4.47 9.39
N ILE A 163 -1.98 -3.23 8.99
CA ILE A 163 -1.22 -2.22 9.74
C ILE A 163 -2.13 -1.00 9.85
N ASP A 164 -2.41 -0.59 11.08
CA ASP A 164 -3.25 0.59 11.33
C ASP A 164 -2.71 1.37 12.53
N ASN A 165 -3.07 2.64 12.60
CA ASN A 165 -2.97 3.44 13.81
C ASN A 165 -4.25 3.21 14.63
N ASP A 166 -4.20 3.42 15.95
CA ASP A 166 -5.42 3.43 16.74
C ASP A 166 -6.19 4.73 16.47
N ASN A 167 -7.01 4.72 15.45
CA ASN A 167 -7.78 5.88 15.00
C ASN A 167 -8.86 6.28 15.99
N LEU A 168 -9.41 5.33 16.77
CA LEU A 168 -10.36 5.62 17.83
C LEU A 168 -9.66 6.38 18.96
N LEU A 169 -8.51 5.87 19.42
CA LEU A 169 -7.71 6.53 20.46
C LEU A 169 -7.23 7.91 19.98
N ALA A 170 -6.79 8.05 18.73
CA ALA A 170 -6.37 9.34 18.17
C ALA A 170 -7.48 10.39 18.21
N GLY A 171 -8.71 10.02 17.84
CA GLY A 171 -9.88 10.90 17.94
C GLY A 171 -10.21 11.27 19.38
N GLN A 172 -10.10 10.30 20.28
CA GLN A 172 -10.33 10.50 21.71
C GLN A 172 -9.27 11.45 22.31
N GLU A 173 -7.99 11.16 22.15
CA GLU A 173 -6.89 11.96 22.71
C GLU A 173 -6.90 13.41 22.21
N ALA A 174 -7.16 13.64 20.92
CA ALA A 174 -7.27 14.97 20.36
C ALA A 174 -8.41 15.77 21.02
N THR A 175 -9.55 15.12 21.25
CA THR A 175 -10.71 15.75 21.89
C THR A 175 -10.47 16.00 23.38
N GLU A 176 -9.88 15.05 24.10
CA GLU A 176 -9.51 15.19 25.51
C GLU A 176 -8.50 16.33 25.71
N TYR A 177 -7.54 16.47 24.78
CA TYR A 177 -6.59 17.57 24.81
C TYR A 177 -7.29 18.94 24.73
N LEU A 178 -8.23 19.11 23.80
CA LEU A 178 -9.01 20.35 23.72
C LEU A 178 -9.88 20.57 24.96
N TYR A 179 -10.47 19.51 25.49
CA TYR A 179 -11.24 19.60 26.74
C TYR A 179 -10.37 20.04 27.93
N ALA A 180 -9.15 19.50 28.05
CA ALA A 180 -8.21 19.85 29.09
C ALA A 180 -7.75 21.32 29.00
N LEU A 181 -7.71 21.89 27.79
CA LEU A 181 -7.44 23.33 27.58
C LEU A 181 -8.63 24.23 27.90
N GLY A 182 -9.77 23.66 28.34
CA GLY A 182 -10.95 24.42 28.77
C GLY A 182 -12.03 24.54 27.68
N HIS A 183 -11.83 24.01 26.50
CA HIS A 183 -12.87 24.02 25.47
C HIS A 183 -14.04 23.11 25.84
N ARG A 184 -15.26 23.56 25.55
CA ARG A 184 -16.51 22.80 25.82
C ARG A 184 -17.38 22.70 24.56
N LYS A 185 -17.14 23.55 23.57
CA LYS A 185 -17.74 23.49 22.23
C LYS A 185 -16.65 23.04 21.28
N ILE A 186 -16.59 21.76 21.01
CA ILE A 186 -15.57 21.11 20.20
C ILE A 186 -16.28 20.52 18.99
N ALA A 187 -15.88 20.88 17.80
CA ALA A 187 -16.42 20.34 16.55
C ALA A 187 -15.49 19.27 15.96
N TYR A 188 -16.08 18.32 15.25
CA TYR A 188 -15.40 17.30 14.48
C TYR A 188 -15.59 17.58 13.00
N LEU A 189 -14.48 17.68 12.28
CA LEU A 189 -14.47 17.77 10.83
C LEU A 189 -13.82 16.48 10.29
N GLY A 190 -14.60 15.65 9.64
CA GLY A 190 -14.18 14.37 9.10
C GLY A 190 -14.48 14.23 7.62
N VAL A 191 -14.02 13.12 7.06
CA VAL A 191 -14.34 12.70 5.69
C VAL A 191 -15.39 11.59 5.70
N ASP A 192 -15.66 11.00 4.55
CA ASP A 192 -16.64 9.92 4.37
C ASP A 192 -16.50 8.81 5.43
N ASN A 193 -17.57 8.54 6.17
CA ASN A 193 -17.63 7.50 7.21
C ASN A 193 -17.67 6.06 6.66
N SER A 194 -17.76 5.86 5.35
CA SER A 194 -17.54 4.54 4.77
C SER A 194 -16.08 4.10 4.90
N LEU A 195 -15.17 5.06 5.13
CA LEU A 195 -13.76 4.82 5.45
C LEU A 195 -13.61 4.52 6.95
N VAL A 196 -13.08 3.36 7.26
CA VAL A 196 -13.00 2.84 8.64
C VAL A 196 -12.27 3.80 9.57
N PHE A 197 -11.14 4.36 9.14
CA PHE A 197 -10.38 5.32 9.95
C PHE A 197 -11.17 6.59 10.31
N SER A 198 -12.04 7.05 9.40
CA SER A 198 -12.89 8.24 9.63
C SER A 198 -13.96 7.94 10.67
N ALA A 199 -14.63 6.81 10.52
CA ALA A 199 -15.64 6.36 11.48
C ALA A 199 -15.05 6.13 12.89
N ASP A 200 -13.87 5.51 12.97
CA ASP A 200 -13.17 5.27 14.24
C ASP A 200 -12.78 6.60 14.92
N ARG A 201 -12.20 7.56 14.18
CA ARG A 201 -11.86 8.90 14.73
C ARG A 201 -13.09 9.66 15.23
N LYS A 202 -14.19 9.62 14.48
CA LYS A 202 -15.46 10.21 14.90
C LYS A 202 -15.99 9.55 16.18
N THR A 203 -15.89 8.24 16.27
CA THR A 203 -16.29 7.48 17.47
C THR A 203 -15.44 7.88 18.67
N GLY A 204 -14.12 8.02 18.50
CA GLY A 204 -13.22 8.49 19.55
C GLY A 204 -13.58 9.90 20.05
N TYR A 205 -13.83 10.84 19.14
CA TYR A 205 -14.32 12.18 19.45
C TYR A 205 -15.62 12.13 20.28
N MET A 206 -16.60 11.37 19.84
CA MET A 206 -17.88 11.25 20.55
C MET A 206 -17.70 10.62 21.93
N THR A 207 -16.87 9.60 22.05
CA THR A 207 -16.56 8.91 23.30
C THR A 207 -15.95 9.88 24.33
N ALA A 208 -15.00 10.70 23.91
CA ALA A 208 -14.37 11.70 24.78
C ALA A 208 -15.38 12.75 25.27
N LEU A 209 -16.24 13.27 24.40
CA LEU A 209 -17.28 14.22 24.82
C LEU A 209 -18.22 13.62 25.86
N ILE A 210 -18.72 12.40 25.60
CA ILE A 210 -19.65 11.70 26.49
C ILE A 210 -19.01 11.41 27.84
N SER A 211 -17.74 10.97 27.87
CA SER A 211 -17.02 10.66 29.13
C SER A 211 -16.87 11.89 30.02
N HIS A 212 -16.84 13.09 29.45
CA HIS A 212 -16.82 14.37 30.18
C HIS A 212 -18.20 14.99 30.40
N GLY A 213 -19.27 14.25 30.11
CA GLY A 213 -20.65 14.75 30.32
C GLY A 213 -21.09 15.83 29.32
N LEU A 214 -20.37 15.95 28.18
CA LEU A 214 -20.74 16.86 27.09
C LEU A 214 -21.68 16.18 26.12
N THR A 215 -22.64 16.95 25.59
CA THR A 215 -23.57 16.45 24.57
C THR A 215 -22.90 16.51 23.19
N VAL A 216 -22.98 15.43 22.45
CA VAL A 216 -22.62 15.41 21.01
C VAL A 216 -23.69 16.15 20.23
N GLN A 217 -23.34 17.28 19.65
CA GLN A 217 -24.25 18.08 18.85
C GLN A 217 -24.08 17.71 17.38
N PRO A 218 -25.16 17.29 16.68
CA PRO A 218 -25.07 16.88 15.27
C PRO A 218 -24.46 17.95 14.35
N GLU A 219 -24.77 19.23 14.62
CA GLU A 219 -24.25 20.37 13.87
C GLU A 219 -22.74 20.58 14.02
N TYR A 220 -22.11 19.99 15.06
CA TYR A 220 -20.66 20.02 15.24
C TYR A 220 -19.95 18.81 14.62
N CYS A 221 -20.70 17.89 14.02
CA CYS A 221 -20.15 16.72 13.33
C CYS A 221 -20.29 16.91 11.80
N ILE A 222 -19.28 17.50 11.18
CA ILE A 222 -19.30 17.81 9.75
C ILE A 222 -18.50 16.77 9.00
N GLU A 223 -19.10 16.23 7.96
CA GLU A 223 -18.45 15.39 6.98
C GLU A 223 -18.21 16.19 5.69
N VAL A 224 -16.96 16.33 5.32
CA VAL A 224 -16.57 17.02 4.08
C VAL A 224 -16.17 15.96 3.07
N PRO A 225 -16.76 15.96 1.87
CA PRO A 225 -16.26 15.11 0.79
C PRO A 225 -14.78 15.42 0.55
N ALA A 226 -13.94 14.40 0.52
CA ALA A 226 -12.49 14.52 0.46
C ALA A 226 -11.94 15.35 -0.73
N ALA A 227 -12.76 15.71 -1.71
CA ALA A 227 -12.43 16.53 -2.88
C ALA A 227 -13.09 17.93 -2.89
N SER A 228 -13.67 18.39 -1.78
CA SER A 228 -14.40 19.65 -1.86
C SER A 228 -13.50 20.84 -1.61
N GLN A 229 -13.38 21.74 -2.60
CA GLN A 229 -12.86 23.11 -2.40
C GLN A 229 -13.72 23.92 -1.39
N ASN A 230 -14.76 23.30 -0.83
CA ASN A 230 -15.71 23.88 0.10
C ASN A 230 -15.41 23.63 1.57
N GLU A 231 -14.29 22.99 1.92
CA GLU A 231 -13.90 22.75 3.32
C GLU A 231 -13.97 24.04 4.16
N PHE A 232 -13.45 25.14 3.62
CA PHE A 232 -13.51 26.45 4.27
C PHE A 232 -14.92 27.03 4.37
N GLN A 233 -15.83 26.70 3.45
CA GLN A 233 -17.20 27.18 3.50
C GLN A 233 -18.02 26.45 4.58
N GLU A 234 -17.82 25.14 4.74
CA GLU A 234 -18.46 24.38 5.80
C GLU A 234 -17.94 24.77 7.17
N LEU A 235 -16.62 24.96 7.33
CA LEU A 235 -16.03 25.54 8.55
C LEU A 235 -16.58 26.94 8.85
N ARG A 236 -16.78 27.77 7.84
CA ARG A 236 -17.30 29.13 8.02
C ARG A 236 -18.74 29.15 8.54
N LYS A 237 -19.57 28.17 8.19
CA LYS A 237 -20.94 28.02 8.73
C LYS A 237 -20.97 27.72 10.23
N LEU A 238 -19.91 27.05 10.74
CA LEU A 238 -19.76 26.76 12.17
C LEU A 238 -19.29 27.96 12.99
N LEU A 239 -18.59 28.92 12.36
CA LEU A 239 -17.97 30.07 13.02
C LEU A 239 -18.86 31.31 13.02
N LEU A 240 -19.99 31.26 12.30
CA LEU A 240 -21.03 32.32 12.22
C LEU A 240 -22.32 31.90 12.92
#